data_98678a2f94bb070613d83a26e9b93466
#
_entry.id   98678a2f94bb070613d83a26e9b93466
#
_cell.length_a   1.000
_cell.length_b   1.000
_cell.length_c   1.000
_cell.angle_alpha   90.00
_cell.angle_beta   90.00
_cell.angle_gamma   90.00
#
_symmetry.space_group_name_H-M   'P 1'
#
loop_
_entity.id
_entity.type
_entity.pdbx_description
1 polymer ?
#
loop_
_entity_poly.entity_id
_entity_poly.type
_entity_poly.pdbx_seq_one_letter_code
_entity_poly.pdbx_strand_id
1 'polypeptide(L)'
;NISFQKITEDCVSTYKDFTILVDENKFGAPRDELLRELLKNKIETRVYFNPPIHKKKVYREYKDIYLPNTEFVSGHIMNLPFYSDMPEASVRKVCSVIKNFHKKVTA
;
A
#
# COMPACT_ATOMS: atom_id res chain seq x y z
N ASN A 1 6.46 8.43 6.82
CA ASN A 1 5.94 7.18 7.34
C ASN A 1 5.01 6.50 6.33
N ILE A 2 3.77 6.98 6.19
CA ILE A 2 2.78 6.55 5.20
C ILE A 2 2.33 7.78 4.42
N SER A 3 2.27 7.66 3.10
CA SER A 3 1.76 8.70 2.21
C SER A 3 0.51 8.23 1.48
N PHE A 4 -0.36 9.18 1.15
CA PHE A 4 -1.58 8.94 0.41
C PHE A 4 -1.47 9.50 -1.00
N GLN A 5 -2.32 9.01 -1.90
CA GLN A 5 -2.44 9.59 -3.23
C GLN A 5 -2.87 11.05 -3.12
N LYS A 6 -2.13 11.92 -3.78
CA LYS A 6 -2.49 13.34 -3.87
C LYS A 6 -3.66 13.50 -4.85
N ILE A 7 -4.73 14.13 -4.39
CA ILE A 7 -5.83 14.55 -5.24
C ILE A 7 -5.51 15.93 -5.77
N THR A 8 -5.58 16.13 -7.08
CA THR A 8 -5.36 17.42 -7.72
C THR A 8 -6.50 18.38 -7.36
N GLU A 9 -6.20 19.68 -7.25
CA GLU A 9 -7.23 20.71 -7.07
C GLU A 9 -8.28 20.59 -8.19
N ASP A 10 -9.51 20.87 -7.87
CA ASP A 10 -10.68 20.76 -8.77
C ASP A 10 -11.03 19.33 -9.22
N CYS A 11 -10.39 18.29 -8.65
CA CYS A 11 -10.71 16.90 -8.92
C CYS A 11 -11.37 16.23 -7.71
N VAL A 12 -12.32 15.35 -7.99
CA VAL A 12 -12.92 14.45 -6.98
C VAL A 12 -12.53 13.01 -7.32
N SER A 13 -11.88 12.32 -6.39
CA SER A 13 -11.53 10.93 -6.57
C SER A 13 -12.75 10.03 -6.37
N THR A 14 -12.92 9.05 -7.23
CA THR A 14 -13.92 7.99 -7.05
C THR A 14 -13.49 6.94 -6.02
N TYR A 15 -12.22 6.95 -5.60
CA TYR A 15 -11.62 6.00 -4.66
C TYR A 15 -12.01 4.54 -4.94
N LYS A 16 -11.76 4.09 -6.17
CA LYS A 16 -11.91 2.67 -6.49
C LYS A 16 -11.09 1.79 -5.55
N ASP A 17 -9.88 2.24 -5.25
CA ASP A 17 -8.95 1.62 -4.33
C ASP A 17 -8.41 2.67 -3.35
N PHE A 18 -8.18 2.29 -2.11
CA PHE A 18 -7.53 3.16 -1.12
C PHE A 18 -6.08 2.72 -0.94
N THR A 19 -5.21 3.31 -1.74
CA THR A 19 -3.78 2.97 -1.80
C THR A 19 -2.96 3.83 -0.85
N ILE A 20 -2.08 3.20 -0.09
CA ILE A 20 -1.06 3.85 0.72
C ILE A 20 0.32 3.49 0.21
N LEU A 21 1.28 4.40 0.37
CA LEU A 21 2.70 4.17 0.14
C LEU A 21 3.41 4.14 1.50
N VAL A 22 4.13 3.05 1.76
CA VAL A 22 4.89 2.83 2.99
C VAL A 22 6.36 3.18 2.72
N ASP A 23 6.83 4.29 3.28
CA ASP A 23 8.25 4.65 3.29
C ASP A 23 8.93 3.86 4.42
N GLU A 24 9.63 2.80 4.08
CA GLU A 24 10.25 1.88 5.05
C GLU A 24 11.22 2.58 6.00
N ASN A 25 11.98 3.57 5.50
CA ASN A 25 12.95 4.30 6.33
C ASN A 25 12.27 5.16 7.41
N LYS A 26 11.08 5.69 7.12
CA LYS A 26 10.30 6.51 8.05
C LYS A 26 9.29 5.71 8.85
N PHE A 27 8.80 4.61 8.27
CA PHE A 27 7.84 3.73 8.93
C PHE A 27 8.50 2.76 9.91
N GLY A 28 9.76 2.41 9.66
CA GLY A 28 10.54 1.47 10.47
C GLY A 28 10.41 0.00 10.05
N ALA A 29 9.68 -0.27 8.98
CA ALA A 29 9.54 -1.61 8.40
C ALA A 29 9.09 -1.51 6.94
N PRO A 30 9.46 -2.49 6.08
CA PRO A 30 8.99 -2.54 4.71
C PRO A 30 7.51 -2.88 4.60
N ARG A 31 6.88 -2.47 3.49
CA ARG A 31 5.48 -2.73 3.15
C ARG A 31 5.05 -4.18 3.40
N ASP A 32 5.88 -5.15 3.05
CA ASP A 32 5.54 -6.57 3.16
C ASP A 32 5.44 -7.06 4.61
N GLU A 33 6.13 -6.44 5.53
CA GLU A 33 5.98 -6.71 6.96
C GLU A 33 4.66 -6.16 7.50
N LEU A 34 4.31 -4.96 7.11
CA LEU A 34 3.00 -4.38 7.46
C LEU A 34 1.85 -5.23 6.87
N LEU A 35 1.99 -5.70 5.63
CA LEU A 35 1.02 -6.59 4.99
C LEU A 35 0.82 -7.87 5.81
N ARG A 36 1.92 -8.51 6.22
CA ARG A 36 1.86 -9.71 7.08
C ARG A 36 1.21 -9.44 8.43
N GLU A 37 1.48 -8.29 9.03
CA GLU A 37 0.88 -7.91 10.30
C GLU A 37 -0.63 -7.67 10.18
N LEU A 38 -1.08 -7.00 9.12
CA LEU A 38 -2.50 -6.83 8.83
C LEU A 38 -3.20 -8.18 8.61
N LEU A 39 -2.58 -9.08 7.85
CA LEU A 39 -3.11 -10.42 7.60
C LEU A 39 -3.24 -11.24 8.90
N LYS A 40 -2.27 -11.18 9.82
CA LYS A 40 -2.37 -11.81 11.15
C LYS A 40 -3.59 -11.31 11.94
N ASN A 41 -3.96 -10.05 11.75
CA ASN A 41 -5.13 -9.45 12.37
C ASN A 41 -6.43 -9.65 11.55
N LYS A 42 -6.41 -10.55 10.56
CA LYS A 42 -7.54 -10.88 9.68
C LYS A 42 -8.02 -9.66 8.87
N ILE A 43 -7.08 -8.81 8.46
CA ILE A 43 -7.31 -7.67 7.59
C ILE A 43 -6.69 -8.00 6.24
N GLU A 44 -7.54 -8.24 5.24
CA GLU A 44 -7.10 -8.50 3.88
C GLU A 44 -6.65 -7.20 3.20
N THR A 45 -5.52 -7.27 2.53
CA THR A 45 -4.95 -6.17 1.76
C THR A 45 -4.55 -6.66 0.37
N ARG A 46 -4.40 -5.75 -0.58
CA ARG A 46 -4.02 -6.05 -1.95
C ARG A 46 -2.80 -5.24 -2.36
N VAL A 47 -2.05 -5.77 -3.33
CA VAL A 47 -0.93 -5.05 -3.92
C VAL A 47 -1.16 -4.94 -5.42
N TYR A 48 -1.48 -3.75 -5.90
CA TYR A 48 -1.73 -3.45 -7.29
C TYR A 48 -0.72 -2.44 -7.83
N PHE A 49 0.31 -2.85 -8.56
CA PHE A 49 0.70 -4.21 -8.88
C PHE A 49 2.17 -4.41 -8.59
N ASN A 50 2.50 -5.55 -7.98
CA ASN A 50 3.88 -5.96 -7.80
C ASN A 50 4.02 -7.44 -8.23
N PRO A 51 4.90 -7.77 -9.18
CA PRO A 51 5.79 -6.86 -9.90
C PRO A 51 5.03 -5.94 -10.87
N PRO A 52 5.63 -4.78 -11.26
CA PRO A 52 5.03 -3.88 -12.25
C PRO A 52 4.95 -4.55 -13.62
N ILE A 53 4.12 -4.01 -14.51
CA ILE A 53 3.75 -4.67 -15.77
C ILE A 53 4.98 -5.07 -16.60
N HIS A 54 5.95 -4.17 -16.77
CA HIS A 54 7.16 -4.44 -17.57
C HIS A 54 8.06 -5.55 -16.99
N LYS A 55 7.89 -5.92 -15.71
CA LYS A 55 8.61 -7.03 -15.07
C LYS A 55 7.82 -8.34 -15.09
N LYS A 56 6.63 -8.37 -15.65
CA LYS A 56 5.83 -9.60 -15.75
C LYS A 56 6.32 -10.50 -16.87
N LYS A 57 6.25 -11.81 -16.67
CA LYS A 57 6.75 -12.82 -17.64
C LYS A 57 6.18 -12.65 -19.05
N VAL A 58 4.93 -12.23 -19.18
CA VAL A 58 4.27 -12.01 -20.47
C VAL A 58 4.86 -10.84 -21.25
N TYR A 59 5.51 -9.90 -20.55
CA TYR A 59 6.13 -8.69 -21.12
C TYR A 59 7.66 -8.74 -20.98
N ARG A 60 8.28 -9.92 -21.04
CA ARG A 60 9.72 -10.13 -20.83
C ARG A 60 10.62 -9.32 -21.77
N GLU A 61 10.14 -8.94 -22.94
CA GLU A 61 10.83 -8.07 -23.88
C GLU A 61 11.05 -6.63 -23.34
N TYR A 62 10.24 -6.20 -22.38
CA TYR A 62 10.31 -4.88 -21.76
C TYR A 62 10.99 -4.88 -20.38
N LYS A 63 11.50 -6.02 -19.92
CA LYS A 63 12.06 -6.18 -18.55
C LYS A 63 13.23 -5.23 -18.24
N ASP A 64 13.97 -4.81 -19.26
CA ASP A 64 15.16 -3.98 -19.13
C ASP A 64 14.87 -2.47 -19.29
N ILE A 65 13.62 -2.10 -19.50
CA ILE A 65 13.20 -0.71 -19.48
C ILE A 65 13.37 -0.14 -18.06
N TYR A 66 14.08 0.99 -17.98
CA TYR A 66 14.32 1.67 -16.72
C TYR A 66 13.16 2.59 -16.35
N LEU A 67 12.36 2.18 -15.37
CA LEU A 67 11.19 2.90 -14.85
C LEU A 67 11.31 3.07 -13.33
N PRO A 68 12.24 3.92 -12.84
CA PRO A 68 12.58 3.99 -11.42
C PRO A 68 11.39 4.37 -10.53
N ASN A 69 10.56 5.30 -10.94
CA ASN A 69 9.38 5.70 -10.18
C ASN A 69 8.35 4.57 -10.10
N THR A 70 8.10 3.88 -11.22
CA THR A 70 7.18 2.73 -11.27
C THR A 70 7.68 1.59 -10.37
N GLU A 71 8.96 1.29 -10.44
CA GLU A 71 9.58 0.22 -9.64
C GLU A 71 9.56 0.58 -8.15
N PHE A 72 9.90 1.82 -7.80
CA PHE A 72 9.81 2.31 -6.43
C PHE A 72 8.37 2.20 -5.90
N VAL A 73 7.41 2.80 -6.59
CA VAL A 73 5.99 2.79 -6.17
C VAL A 73 5.49 1.36 -6.04
N SER A 74 5.72 0.49 -7.03
CA SER A 74 5.29 -0.91 -7.01
C SER A 74 5.83 -1.68 -5.79
N GLY A 75 7.04 -1.38 -5.35
CA GLY A 75 7.65 -1.99 -4.17
C GLY A 75 7.08 -1.50 -2.83
N HIS A 76 6.48 -0.30 -2.80
CA HIS A 76 6.13 0.40 -1.56
C HIS A 76 4.63 0.59 -1.34
N ILE A 77 3.78 0.36 -2.35
CA ILE A 77 2.32 0.57 -2.23
C ILE A 77 1.59 -0.69 -1.78
N MET A 78 0.48 -0.47 -1.10
CA MET A 78 -0.53 -1.48 -0.80
C MET A 78 -1.91 -0.85 -0.70
N ASN A 79 -2.95 -1.64 -0.97
CA ASN A 79 -4.34 -1.23 -0.89
C ASN A 79 -4.94 -1.71 0.42
N LEU A 80 -5.47 -0.79 1.19
CA LEU A 80 -6.23 -1.09 2.40
C LEU A 80 -7.67 -1.50 2.03
N PRO A 81 -8.38 -2.20 2.92
CA PRO A 81 -9.80 -2.49 2.71
C PRO A 81 -10.58 -1.22 2.47
N PHE A 82 -11.35 -1.20 1.39
CA PHE A 82 -12.19 -0.08 1.01
C PHE A 82 -13.41 -0.58 0.23
N TYR A 83 -14.59 -0.37 0.76
CA TYR A 83 -15.87 -0.79 0.16
C TYR A 83 -17.02 0.06 0.69
N SER A 84 -18.14 0.08 -0.07
CA SER A 84 -19.35 0.81 0.33
C SER A 84 -19.85 0.30 1.69
N ASP A 85 -20.34 1.23 2.50
CA ASP A 85 -20.88 0.93 3.84
C ASP A 85 -19.88 0.27 4.81
N MET A 86 -18.57 0.49 4.58
CA MET A 86 -17.56 0.00 5.51
C MET A 86 -17.78 0.58 6.90
N PRO A 87 -18.01 -0.26 7.94
CA PRO A 87 -18.25 0.21 9.30
C PRO A 87 -17.07 1.02 9.85
N GLU A 88 -17.36 2.09 10.56
CA GLU A 88 -16.31 2.91 11.19
C GLU A 88 -15.42 2.08 12.13
N ALA A 89 -15.99 1.11 12.84
CA ALA A 89 -15.23 0.18 13.68
C ALA A 89 -14.18 -0.61 12.89
N SER A 90 -14.47 -0.98 11.64
CA SER A 90 -13.52 -1.67 10.76
C SER A 90 -12.39 -0.73 10.35
N VAL A 91 -12.70 0.52 10.01
CA VAL A 91 -11.69 1.55 9.70
C VAL A 91 -10.77 1.77 10.91
N ARG A 92 -11.36 1.96 12.10
CA ARG A 92 -10.60 2.13 13.34
C ARG A 92 -9.71 0.94 13.66
N LYS A 93 -10.18 -0.29 13.41
CA LYS A 93 -9.38 -1.51 13.58
C LYS A 93 -8.15 -1.49 12.68
N VAL A 94 -8.31 -1.19 11.39
CA VAL A 94 -7.18 -1.09 10.43
C VAL A 94 -6.16 -0.06 10.91
N CYS A 95 -6.62 1.15 11.25
CA CYS A 95 -5.75 2.21 11.76
C CYS A 95 -5.01 1.82 13.05
N SER A 96 -5.69 1.13 13.97
CA SER A 96 -5.10 0.69 15.23
C SER A 96 -3.99 -0.34 15.00
N VAL A 97 -4.21 -1.31 14.13
CA VAL A 97 -3.18 -2.31 13.80
C VAL A 97 -1.94 -1.65 13.19
N ILE A 98 -2.13 -0.74 12.24
CA ILE A 98 -1.03 0.00 11.61
C ILE A 98 -0.25 0.82 12.63
N LYS A 99 -0.94 1.57 13.49
CA LYS A 99 -0.31 2.40 14.54
C LYS A 99 0.46 1.56 15.56
N ASN A 100 -0.13 0.45 16.00
CA ASN A 100 0.51 -0.43 16.98
C ASN A 100 1.75 -1.11 16.39
N PHE A 101 1.67 -1.55 15.13
CA PHE A 101 2.83 -2.11 14.44
C PHE A 101 3.94 -1.08 14.27
N HIS A 102 3.61 0.15 13.83
CA HIS A 102 4.59 1.23 13.72
C HIS A 102 5.30 1.49 15.06
N LYS A 103 4.55 1.62 16.16
CA LYS A 103 5.14 1.78 17.50
C LYS A 103 6.09 0.64 17.88
N LYS A 104 5.72 -0.60 17.53
CA LYS A 104 6.54 -1.78 17.80
C LYS A 104 7.87 -1.77 17.05
N VAL A 105 7.86 -1.38 15.77
CA VAL A 105 9.07 -1.40 14.91
C VAL A 105 9.95 -0.17 15.08
N THR A 106 9.45 0.88 15.72
CA THR A 106 10.20 2.13 16.03
C THR A 106 10.58 2.27 17.49
N ALA A 107 10.24 1.30 18.30
CA ALA A 107 10.59 1.30 19.73
C ALA A 107 12.08 1.04 19.97
#